data_2bf5e02f7ae5cf39246dd242ae1eb841
#
_entry.id   2bf5e02f7ae5cf39246dd242ae1eb841
#
_cell.length_a   1.000
_cell.length_b   1.000
_cell.length_c   1.000
_cell.angle_alpha   90.00
_cell.angle_beta   90.00
_cell.angle_gamma   90.00
#
_symmetry.space_group_name_H-M   'P 1'
#
loop_
_entity.id
_entity.type
_entity.pdbx_description
1 polymer ?
#
loop_
_entity_poly.entity_id
_entity_poly.type
_entity_poly.pdbx_seq_one_letter_code
_entity_poly.pdbx_strand_id
1 'polypeptide(L)'
;MSLAPIEETTVVAPAPRRGMTRRQVLATAAATGIGVGVIRLLGGSMQQIATSHQASASDWVSPLGSEGARVMQLLRRTTFGYTPAQLETALSDGFNKTLDRLLETKPAEPPVPAFAATPGGRFPIQQLQQWWIDHMLTTATPFAERMTLFWHGHFTSDYRKAANDTYMYWQNLAWRRMGLTDLRSMLMQVTVDPAMLRYLDLATSTGQSPNENYSRELMELFTMGAGNYGETDVRESAKALAGWVLPQPDAGSGRAAVYSTQKTGVFNPRRAYKGSVTYLGKTGPLDTQGVIDRILEQPATAVLIAGKLAAHFVTAQPAKSYVSSLADTFRRSKYDMKTLMRAMFTSPEFSAGSSYRSLIKSPTEFMVHSARALGSTAPGTSKLIAGSGAGMGQSLFDPPDVNGWPNNESWISSNTVVVRVNFATAALAQLKGSVPPSTDAVRTHLDGVLSPQTSSFLKQAADDRARWFILLASPEFQLK
;
A
#
# COMPACT_ATOMS: atom_id res chain seq x y z
N MET A 1 45.68 -34.54 -10.09
CA MET A 1 45.54 -33.15 -9.68
C MET A 1 44.20 -33.02 -8.98
N SER A 2 44.27 -32.84 -7.67
CA SER A 2 43.13 -32.79 -6.76
C SER A 2 42.51 -31.41 -6.79
N LEU A 3 41.18 -31.31 -6.97
CA LEU A 3 40.41 -30.09 -6.85
C LEU A 3 40.15 -29.85 -5.37
N ALA A 4 40.54 -28.66 -4.87
CA ALA A 4 40.26 -28.22 -3.51
C ALA A 4 38.77 -27.79 -3.38
N PRO A 5 38.16 -27.93 -2.19
CA PRO A 5 36.77 -27.56 -1.94
C PRO A 5 36.61 -26.05 -1.83
N ILE A 6 35.47 -25.57 -2.38
CA ILE A 6 35.04 -24.17 -2.31
C ILE A 6 34.52 -23.91 -0.88
N GLU A 7 35.13 -22.97 -0.17
CA GLU A 7 34.64 -22.49 1.13
C GLU A 7 33.31 -21.75 0.97
N GLU A 8 32.28 -22.24 1.65
CA GLU A 8 31.01 -21.53 1.82
C GLU A 8 31.22 -20.30 2.71
N THR A 9 31.13 -19.12 2.12
CA THR A 9 31.13 -17.88 2.87
C THR A 9 29.76 -17.69 3.53
N THR A 10 29.69 -17.99 4.81
CA THR A 10 28.50 -17.75 5.64
C THR A 10 28.26 -16.23 5.73
N VAL A 11 27.24 -15.74 5.04
CA VAL A 11 26.76 -14.35 5.18
C VAL A 11 26.09 -14.21 6.53
N VAL A 12 26.79 -13.58 7.47
CA VAL A 12 26.25 -13.24 8.80
C VAL A 12 25.24 -12.11 8.62
N ALA A 13 23.96 -12.41 8.90
CA ALA A 13 22.91 -11.41 8.91
C ALA A 13 23.21 -10.32 9.96
N PRO A 14 22.94 -9.04 9.68
CA PRO A 14 23.17 -7.96 10.64
C PRO A 14 22.27 -8.13 11.86
N ALA A 15 22.85 -7.96 13.05
CA ALA A 15 22.18 -8.08 14.33
C ALA A 15 20.96 -7.11 14.42
N PRO A 16 19.81 -7.55 14.98
CA PRO A 16 18.63 -6.70 15.09
C PRO A 16 18.90 -5.53 16.04
N ARG A 17 18.55 -4.32 15.60
CA ARG A 17 18.57 -3.12 16.44
C ARG A 17 17.67 -3.36 17.66
N ARG A 18 18.16 -3.03 18.85
CA ARG A 18 17.50 -3.25 20.15
C ARG A 18 16.08 -2.66 20.18
N GLY A 19 15.06 -3.51 20.00
CA GLY A 19 13.68 -3.21 20.40
C GLY A 19 13.51 -3.34 21.91
N MET A 20 12.47 -2.70 22.45
CA MET A 20 12.15 -2.86 23.88
C MET A 20 11.92 -4.33 24.24
N THR A 21 12.49 -4.76 25.35
CA THR A 21 12.32 -6.13 25.84
C THR A 21 10.91 -6.36 26.39
N ARG A 22 10.45 -7.61 26.40
CA ARG A 22 9.15 -8.02 26.99
C ARG A 22 8.93 -7.46 28.39
N ARG A 23 10.01 -7.32 29.21
CA ARG A 23 9.98 -6.70 30.53
C ARG A 23 9.73 -5.19 30.48
N GLN A 24 10.28 -4.48 29.52
CA GLN A 24 10.06 -3.04 29.34
C GLN A 24 8.63 -2.73 28.89
N VAL A 25 8.05 -3.57 28.01
CA VAL A 25 6.64 -3.46 27.60
C VAL A 25 5.70 -3.67 28.78
N LEU A 26 5.96 -4.69 29.61
CA LEU A 26 5.18 -4.97 30.81
C LEU A 26 5.30 -3.87 31.85
N ALA A 27 6.48 -3.28 32.01
CA ALA A 27 6.71 -2.16 32.94
C ALA A 27 5.99 -0.89 32.48
N THR A 28 5.97 -0.58 31.18
CA THR A 28 5.26 0.58 30.61
C THR A 28 3.74 0.42 30.74
N ALA A 29 3.21 -0.77 30.48
CA ALA A 29 1.80 -1.07 30.66
C ALA A 29 1.34 -1.01 32.13
N ALA A 30 2.21 -1.43 33.06
CA ALA A 30 1.94 -1.32 34.49
C ALA A 30 1.99 0.14 34.98
N ALA A 31 2.87 0.97 34.43
CA ALA A 31 2.99 2.40 34.76
C ALA A 31 1.81 3.24 34.26
N THR A 32 1.07 2.75 33.24
CA THR A 32 -0.14 3.41 32.71
C THR A 32 -1.45 2.95 33.39
N GLY A 33 -1.37 2.10 34.42
CA GLY A 33 -2.55 1.56 35.12
C GLY A 33 -3.37 0.55 34.31
N ILE A 34 -2.90 0.20 33.10
CA ILE A 34 -3.59 -0.75 32.21
C ILE A 34 -3.00 -2.13 32.48
N GLY A 35 -3.72 -2.95 33.24
CA GLY A 35 -3.23 -4.21 33.78
C GLY A 35 -2.80 -5.24 32.73
N VAL A 36 -1.97 -6.19 33.19
CA VAL A 36 -1.47 -7.38 32.47
C VAL A 36 -2.58 -8.16 31.74
N GLY A 37 -3.84 -8.00 32.16
CA GLY A 37 -5.03 -8.57 31.54
C GLY A 37 -5.22 -8.12 30.08
N VAL A 38 -5.02 -6.84 29.73
CA VAL A 38 -5.21 -6.33 28.38
C VAL A 38 -4.17 -6.90 27.41
N ILE A 39 -2.91 -7.06 27.86
CA ILE A 39 -1.84 -7.61 27.03
C ILE A 39 -2.05 -9.09 26.74
N ARG A 40 -2.54 -9.87 27.72
CA ARG A 40 -2.91 -11.28 27.53
C ARG A 40 -4.07 -11.45 26.56
N LEU A 41 -5.04 -10.56 26.65
CA LEU A 41 -6.21 -10.52 25.78
C LEU A 41 -5.82 -10.29 24.32
N LEU A 42 -5.07 -9.22 24.08
CA LEU A 42 -4.65 -8.83 22.73
C LEU A 42 -3.77 -9.90 22.09
N GLY A 43 -2.87 -10.52 22.84
CA GLY A 43 -2.05 -11.63 22.37
C GLY A 43 -2.89 -12.87 22.00
N GLY A 44 -3.86 -13.24 22.82
CA GLY A 44 -4.73 -14.39 22.57
C GLY A 44 -5.69 -14.18 21.40
N SER A 45 -6.43 -13.06 21.38
CA SER A 45 -7.40 -12.76 20.34
C SER A 45 -6.78 -12.50 18.99
N MET A 46 -5.63 -11.81 18.94
CA MET A 46 -4.90 -11.55 17.70
C MET A 46 -4.23 -12.82 17.16
N GLN A 47 -3.79 -13.72 18.02
CA GLN A 47 -3.25 -15.01 17.61
C GLN A 47 -4.35 -15.94 17.07
N GLN A 48 -5.56 -15.86 17.60
CA GLN A 48 -6.74 -16.52 17.02
C GLN A 48 -7.09 -15.97 15.64
N ILE A 49 -7.01 -14.66 15.41
CA ILE A 49 -7.19 -14.05 14.07
C ILE A 49 -6.13 -14.55 13.10
N ALA A 50 -4.87 -14.67 13.54
CA ALA A 50 -3.77 -15.13 12.67
C ALA A 50 -3.79 -16.64 12.37
N THR A 51 -4.35 -17.47 13.28
CA THR A 51 -4.35 -18.94 13.14
C THR A 51 -5.66 -19.50 12.59
N SER A 52 -6.76 -18.75 12.68
CA SER A 52 -8.03 -19.16 12.09
C SER A 52 -8.20 -18.53 10.70
N HIS A 53 -8.14 -19.33 9.65
CA HIS A 53 -8.74 -19.00 8.35
C HIS A 53 -10.26 -18.74 8.48
N GLN A 54 -10.73 -18.83 9.66
CA GLN A 54 -12.03 -18.54 10.20
C GLN A 54 -11.82 -17.81 11.53
N ALA A 55 -11.44 -16.52 11.52
CA ALA A 55 -12.00 -15.64 12.53
C ALA A 55 -13.49 -15.91 12.40
N SER A 56 -14.02 -16.76 13.25
CA SER A 56 -15.37 -17.22 13.11
C SER A 56 -16.23 -15.97 13.04
N ALA A 57 -17.08 -15.89 12.02
CA ALA A 57 -18.12 -14.87 11.88
C ALA A 57 -19.05 -14.82 13.12
N SER A 58 -18.67 -15.46 14.22
CA SER A 58 -19.37 -15.65 15.47
C SER A 58 -19.16 -14.54 16.50
N ASP A 59 -18.07 -13.74 16.39
CA ASP A 59 -17.77 -12.75 17.45
C ASP A 59 -18.46 -11.41 17.24
N TRP A 60 -18.90 -11.10 16.01
CA TRP A 60 -19.71 -9.92 15.70
C TRP A 60 -20.67 -10.16 14.53
N VAL A 61 -21.87 -9.61 14.66
CA VAL A 61 -22.88 -9.65 13.59
C VAL A 61 -22.57 -8.55 12.59
N SER A 62 -22.47 -8.92 11.29
CA SER A 62 -22.24 -7.95 10.23
C SER A 62 -23.43 -6.99 10.10
N PRO A 63 -23.23 -5.67 10.15
CA PRO A 63 -24.28 -4.67 10.00
C PRO A 63 -24.61 -4.33 8.53
N LEU A 64 -23.97 -4.98 7.54
CA LEU A 64 -23.99 -4.59 6.12
C LEU A 64 -25.37 -4.71 5.44
N GLY A 65 -26.39 -5.17 6.13
CA GLY A 65 -27.78 -5.13 5.67
C GLY A 65 -28.35 -3.70 5.56
N SER A 66 -27.76 -2.71 6.25
CA SER A 66 -28.17 -1.32 6.18
C SER A 66 -27.31 -0.51 5.23
N GLU A 67 -27.90 0.53 4.60
CA GLU A 67 -27.15 1.43 3.72
C GLU A 67 -26.04 2.18 4.49
N GLY A 68 -26.34 2.66 5.70
CA GLY A 68 -25.38 3.36 6.53
C GLY A 68 -24.13 2.51 6.85
N ALA A 69 -24.31 1.23 7.14
CA ALA A 69 -23.19 0.33 7.37
C ALA A 69 -22.37 0.07 6.10
N ARG A 70 -23.02 0.00 4.94
CA ARG A 70 -22.29 -0.08 3.64
C ARG A 70 -21.49 1.17 3.35
N VAL A 71 -22.01 2.36 3.67
CA VAL A 71 -21.27 3.63 3.59
C VAL A 71 -20.04 3.61 4.51
N MET A 72 -20.20 3.17 5.76
CA MET A 72 -19.08 3.06 6.70
C MET A 72 -18.04 2.05 6.22
N GLN A 73 -18.45 0.90 5.66
CA GLN A 73 -17.53 -0.06 5.05
C GLN A 73 -16.78 0.56 3.86
N LEU A 74 -17.47 1.27 2.96
CA LEU A 74 -16.84 1.96 1.85
C LEU A 74 -15.76 2.92 2.33
N LEU A 75 -16.07 3.78 3.29
CA LEU A 75 -15.09 4.71 3.87
C LEU A 75 -13.91 3.98 4.51
N ARG A 76 -14.15 2.90 5.24
CA ARG A 76 -13.09 2.12 5.89
C ARG A 76 -12.14 1.46 4.88
N ARG A 77 -12.66 1.02 3.73
CA ARG A 77 -11.86 0.42 2.65
C ARG A 77 -11.10 1.47 1.83
N THR A 78 -11.67 2.66 1.65
CA THR A 78 -11.18 3.67 0.70
C THR A 78 -10.45 4.84 1.36
N THR A 79 -10.41 4.90 2.70
CA THR A 79 -9.75 6.00 3.43
C THR A 79 -8.74 5.48 4.46
N PHE A 80 -8.01 6.40 5.08
CA PHE A 80 -7.18 6.14 6.26
C PHE A 80 -7.89 6.56 7.55
N GLY A 81 -9.19 6.31 7.68
CA GLY A 81 -10.01 6.82 8.75
C GLY A 81 -10.63 8.17 8.40
N TYR A 82 -11.64 8.55 9.12
CA TYR A 82 -12.46 9.74 8.88
C TYR A 82 -12.90 10.38 10.19
N THR A 83 -13.25 11.65 10.14
CA THR A 83 -13.81 12.39 11.28
C THR A 83 -15.32 12.14 11.41
N PRO A 84 -15.93 12.40 12.58
CA PRO A 84 -17.39 12.32 12.72
C PRO A 84 -18.12 13.18 11.66
N ALA A 85 -17.66 14.38 11.36
CA ALA A 85 -18.26 15.24 10.34
C ALA A 85 -18.18 14.64 8.92
N GLN A 86 -17.06 13.99 8.58
CA GLN A 86 -16.93 13.29 7.30
C GLN A 86 -17.87 12.08 7.21
N LEU A 87 -18.06 11.37 8.32
CA LEU A 87 -19.03 10.27 8.40
C LEU A 87 -20.46 10.77 8.20
N GLU A 88 -20.88 11.81 8.93
CA GLU A 88 -22.24 12.38 8.79
C GLU A 88 -22.52 12.86 7.35
N THR A 89 -21.53 13.51 6.73
CA THR A 89 -21.64 13.90 5.32
C THR A 89 -21.85 12.69 4.41
N ALA A 90 -21.08 11.63 4.60
CA ALA A 90 -21.19 10.43 3.79
C ALA A 90 -22.51 9.67 4.01
N LEU A 91 -22.98 9.61 5.25
CA LEU A 91 -24.28 9.02 5.60
C LEU A 91 -25.44 9.82 4.98
N SER A 92 -25.37 11.16 4.99
CA SER A 92 -26.34 12.02 4.34
C SER A 92 -26.33 11.92 2.80
N ASP A 93 -25.16 11.74 2.20
CA ASP A 93 -25.02 11.54 0.75
C ASP A 93 -25.50 10.15 0.30
N GLY A 94 -25.45 9.16 1.17
CA GLY A 94 -25.67 7.75 0.84
C GLY A 94 -24.52 7.10 0.07
N PHE A 95 -24.67 5.81 -0.24
CA PHE A 95 -23.58 4.99 -0.78
C PHE A 95 -23.12 5.47 -2.18
N ASN A 96 -24.05 5.64 -3.11
CA ASN A 96 -23.70 5.94 -4.51
C ASN A 96 -23.04 7.31 -4.66
N LYS A 97 -23.59 8.35 -4.03
CA LYS A 97 -23.01 9.69 -4.11
C LYS A 97 -21.64 9.77 -3.39
N THR A 98 -21.47 9.03 -2.29
CA THR A 98 -20.16 8.90 -1.63
C THR A 98 -19.16 8.22 -2.54
N LEU A 99 -19.54 7.12 -3.21
CA LEU A 99 -18.69 6.42 -4.18
C LEU A 99 -18.31 7.30 -5.36
N ASP A 100 -19.29 8.04 -5.94
CA ASP A 100 -19.03 8.99 -7.02
C ASP A 100 -18.00 10.04 -6.61
N ARG A 101 -18.14 10.62 -5.44
CA ARG A 101 -17.18 11.60 -4.91
C ARG A 101 -15.78 11.00 -4.76
N LEU A 102 -15.65 9.77 -4.27
CA LEU A 102 -14.37 9.09 -4.11
C LEU A 102 -13.68 8.82 -5.45
N LEU A 103 -14.45 8.45 -6.48
CA LEU A 103 -13.92 8.09 -7.79
C LEU A 103 -13.64 9.31 -8.68
N GLU A 104 -14.45 10.37 -8.59
CA GLU A 104 -14.39 11.47 -9.53
C GLU A 104 -13.61 12.68 -9.03
N THR A 105 -13.33 12.77 -7.72
CA THR A 105 -12.55 13.89 -7.20
C THR A 105 -11.11 13.80 -7.69
N LYS A 106 -10.63 14.87 -8.32
CA LYS A 106 -9.23 14.97 -8.76
C LYS A 106 -8.30 14.82 -7.54
N PRO A 107 -7.24 14.00 -7.64
CA PRO A 107 -6.27 13.83 -6.55
C PRO A 107 -5.66 15.15 -6.09
N ALA A 108 -5.67 15.38 -4.79
CA ALA A 108 -4.95 16.50 -4.19
C ALA A 108 -3.45 16.20 -4.22
N GLU A 109 -2.65 17.16 -4.65
CA GLU A 109 -1.20 17.00 -4.64
C GLU A 109 -0.63 17.50 -3.30
N PRO A 110 0.33 16.75 -2.73
CA PRO A 110 1.07 17.22 -1.57
C PRO A 110 1.94 18.43 -1.95
N PRO A 111 2.27 19.28 -0.99
CA PRO A 111 3.24 20.35 -1.22
C PRO A 111 4.58 19.77 -1.66
N VAL A 112 5.31 20.51 -2.50
CA VAL A 112 6.68 20.14 -2.88
C VAL A 112 7.53 20.00 -1.62
N PRO A 113 8.28 18.89 -1.45
CA PRO A 113 9.03 18.68 -0.22
C PRO A 113 10.15 19.73 -0.05
N ALA A 114 10.16 20.37 1.11
CA ALA A 114 11.23 21.27 1.52
C ALA A 114 12.40 20.49 2.15
N PHE A 115 12.94 19.48 1.44
CA PHE A 115 14.04 18.71 2.00
C PHE A 115 15.31 19.54 2.05
N ALA A 116 15.94 19.56 3.22
CA ALA A 116 17.25 20.16 3.37
C ALA A 116 18.27 19.50 2.41
N ALA A 117 19.03 20.33 1.70
CA ALA A 117 20.09 19.85 0.85
C ALA A 117 21.17 19.17 1.70
N THR A 118 21.23 17.84 1.66
CA THR A 118 22.40 17.13 2.20
C THR A 118 23.54 17.23 1.18
N PRO A 119 24.79 17.40 1.63
CA PRO A 119 25.95 17.30 0.74
C PRO A 119 25.91 15.97 0.00
N GLY A 120 26.04 15.98 -1.32
CA GLY A 120 25.98 14.78 -2.16
C GLY A 120 24.62 14.45 -2.77
N GLY A 121 23.60 15.26 -2.57
CA GLY A 121 22.31 15.16 -3.29
C GLY A 121 21.35 14.07 -2.81
N ARG A 122 21.68 13.36 -1.75
CA ARG A 122 20.78 12.40 -1.09
C ARG A 122 20.21 12.99 0.19
N PHE A 123 18.93 12.74 0.47
CA PHE A 123 18.36 13.00 1.78
C PHE A 123 17.93 11.68 2.45
N PRO A 124 17.81 11.66 3.76
CA PRO A 124 17.35 10.47 4.46
C PRO A 124 15.98 10.03 3.97
N ILE A 125 15.81 8.76 3.66
CA ILE A 125 14.54 8.17 3.22
C ILE A 125 13.39 8.51 4.17
N GLN A 126 13.68 8.68 5.45
CA GLN A 126 12.70 9.05 6.48
C GLN A 126 12.01 10.40 6.19
N GLN A 127 12.68 11.35 5.54
CA GLN A 127 12.07 12.63 5.17
C GLN A 127 11.03 12.45 4.06
N LEU A 128 11.30 11.57 3.07
CA LEU A 128 10.34 11.23 2.04
C LEU A 128 9.16 10.45 2.60
N GLN A 129 9.42 9.53 3.53
CA GLN A 129 8.37 8.81 4.25
C GLN A 129 7.47 9.76 5.03
N GLN A 130 8.05 10.68 5.81
CA GLN A 130 7.31 11.67 6.60
C GLN A 130 6.47 12.58 5.70
N TRP A 131 7.05 13.08 4.60
CA TRP A 131 6.34 13.91 3.62
C TRP A 131 5.06 13.21 3.09
N TRP A 132 5.16 11.94 2.73
CA TRP A 132 3.99 11.21 2.23
C TRP A 132 2.98 10.89 3.34
N ILE A 133 3.46 10.54 4.53
CA ILE A 133 2.60 10.32 5.69
C ILE A 133 1.85 11.59 6.09
N ASP A 134 2.52 12.76 6.09
CA ASP A 134 1.87 14.05 6.35
C ASP A 134 0.73 14.31 5.36
N HIS A 135 0.93 13.95 4.10
CA HIS A 135 -0.13 14.04 3.11
C HIS A 135 -1.27 13.05 3.38
N MET A 136 -0.98 11.78 3.71
CA MET A 136 -2.02 10.80 4.10
C MET A 136 -2.84 11.25 5.31
N LEU A 137 -2.22 11.95 6.25
CA LEU A 137 -2.90 12.47 7.45
C LEU A 137 -3.88 13.58 7.12
N THR A 138 -3.60 14.42 6.11
CA THR A 138 -4.30 15.69 5.87
C THR A 138 -5.07 15.76 4.56
N THR A 139 -4.86 14.82 3.63
CA THR A 139 -5.44 14.88 2.29
C THR A 139 -6.97 14.95 2.27
N ALA A 140 -7.51 15.78 1.38
CA ALA A 140 -8.93 15.81 1.06
C ALA A 140 -9.37 14.67 0.11
N THR A 141 -8.42 13.95 -0.50
CA THR A 141 -8.68 12.86 -1.46
C THR A 141 -8.09 11.53 -1.00
N PRO A 142 -8.58 10.98 0.13
CA PRO A 142 -7.98 9.80 0.75
C PRO A 142 -8.00 8.55 -0.13
N PHE A 143 -8.98 8.41 -1.03
CA PHE A 143 -9.03 7.27 -1.93
C PHE A 143 -7.91 7.28 -2.97
N ALA A 144 -7.55 8.45 -3.49
CA ALA A 144 -6.38 8.57 -4.36
C ALA A 144 -5.09 8.14 -3.65
N GLU A 145 -4.94 8.47 -2.35
CA GLU A 145 -3.79 8.00 -1.55
C GLU A 145 -3.84 6.50 -1.24
N ARG A 146 -5.04 5.93 -1.07
CA ARG A 146 -5.21 4.47 -0.94
C ARG A 146 -4.78 3.74 -2.22
N MET A 147 -5.15 4.28 -3.38
CA MET A 147 -4.70 3.76 -4.68
C MET A 147 -3.19 3.98 -4.88
N THR A 148 -2.65 5.12 -4.47
CA THR A 148 -1.20 5.37 -4.49
C THR A 148 -0.45 4.33 -3.65
N LEU A 149 -0.94 4.00 -2.46
CA LEU A 149 -0.34 2.98 -1.60
C LEU A 149 -0.44 1.57 -2.22
N PHE A 150 -1.56 1.26 -2.87
CA PHE A 150 -1.72 0.00 -3.59
C PHE A 150 -0.69 -0.11 -4.74
N TRP A 151 -0.60 0.91 -5.60
CA TRP A 151 0.34 0.91 -6.73
C TRP A 151 1.80 0.94 -6.28
N HIS A 152 2.10 1.64 -5.19
CA HIS A 152 3.44 1.61 -4.58
C HIS A 152 3.85 0.20 -4.14
N GLY A 153 2.91 -0.62 -3.69
CA GLY A 153 3.14 -2.03 -3.37
C GLY A 153 3.11 -2.97 -4.57
N HIS A 154 2.45 -2.58 -5.67
CA HIS A 154 2.32 -3.39 -6.87
C HIS A 154 3.44 -3.11 -7.89
N PHE A 155 3.71 -1.85 -8.21
CA PHE A 155 4.82 -1.41 -9.06
C PHE A 155 6.00 -0.98 -8.20
N THR A 156 6.58 -1.95 -7.53
CA THR A 156 7.54 -1.72 -6.46
C THR A 156 8.90 -1.25 -6.99
N SER A 157 9.47 -0.25 -6.31
CA SER A 157 10.87 0.15 -6.49
C SER A 157 11.53 0.34 -5.12
N ASP A 158 12.75 -0.16 -4.98
CA ASP A 158 13.55 -0.01 -3.76
C ASP A 158 14.39 1.27 -3.84
N TYR A 159 14.20 2.15 -2.86
CA TYR A 159 14.99 3.37 -2.69
C TYR A 159 16.50 3.11 -2.66
N ARG A 160 16.96 2.01 -2.04
CA ARG A 160 18.38 1.69 -1.92
C ARG A 160 19.02 1.42 -3.28
N LYS A 161 18.32 0.70 -4.18
CA LYS A 161 18.80 0.41 -5.54
C LYS A 161 18.51 1.55 -6.50
N ALA A 162 17.34 2.16 -6.46
CA ALA A 162 17.03 3.36 -7.25
C ALA A 162 17.98 4.52 -6.93
N ALA A 163 18.45 4.60 -5.68
CA ALA A 163 19.49 5.49 -5.19
C ALA A 163 19.31 6.96 -5.61
N ASN A 164 18.04 7.40 -5.75
CA ASN A 164 17.69 8.76 -6.14
C ASN A 164 16.31 9.12 -5.56
N ASP A 165 16.32 10.02 -4.61
CA ASP A 165 15.15 10.51 -3.88
C ASP A 165 14.15 11.26 -4.78
N THR A 166 14.66 12.03 -5.75
CA THR A 166 13.80 12.73 -6.71
C THR A 166 13.01 11.74 -7.58
N TYR A 167 13.63 10.64 -8.00
CA TYR A 167 12.96 9.62 -8.79
C TYR A 167 11.85 8.93 -7.98
N MET A 168 12.09 8.61 -6.71
CA MET A 168 11.09 8.04 -5.82
C MET A 168 9.93 9.02 -5.54
N TYR A 169 10.23 10.31 -5.42
CA TYR A 169 9.23 11.36 -5.31
C TYR A 169 8.36 11.46 -6.57
N TRP A 170 8.98 11.51 -7.77
CA TRP A 170 8.25 11.57 -9.04
C TRP A 170 7.38 10.32 -9.25
N GLN A 171 7.88 9.15 -8.88
CA GLN A 171 7.14 7.91 -8.94
C GLN A 171 5.89 7.96 -8.06
N ASN A 172 6.00 8.44 -6.83
CA ASN A 172 4.86 8.60 -5.93
C ASN A 172 3.81 9.58 -6.49
N LEU A 173 4.25 10.69 -7.10
CA LEU A 173 3.34 11.61 -7.79
C LEU A 173 2.64 10.95 -8.97
N ALA A 174 3.36 10.15 -9.76
CA ALA A 174 2.79 9.44 -10.91
C ALA A 174 1.69 8.48 -10.47
N TRP A 175 1.93 7.66 -9.44
CA TRP A 175 0.93 6.73 -8.91
C TRP A 175 -0.31 7.47 -8.38
N ARG A 176 -0.17 8.62 -7.77
CA ARG A 176 -1.28 9.45 -7.29
C ARG A 176 -2.11 10.01 -8.44
N ARG A 177 -1.46 10.56 -9.46
CA ARG A 177 -2.14 11.19 -10.60
C ARG A 177 -2.84 10.18 -11.49
N MET A 178 -2.25 8.99 -11.63
CA MET A 178 -2.68 7.98 -12.59
C MET A 178 -3.39 6.79 -11.97
N GLY A 179 -3.39 6.64 -10.66
CA GLY A 179 -3.90 5.45 -9.97
C GLY A 179 -5.36 5.09 -10.22
N LEU A 180 -6.16 6.05 -10.70
CA LEU A 180 -7.56 5.88 -11.09
C LEU A 180 -7.81 6.20 -12.58
N THR A 181 -6.79 6.20 -13.43
CA THR A 181 -6.94 6.35 -14.88
C THR A 181 -7.13 4.99 -15.55
N ASP A 182 -6.51 4.75 -16.67
CA ASP A 182 -6.52 3.45 -17.34
C ASP A 182 -5.19 2.71 -17.15
N LEU A 183 -5.25 1.36 -17.19
CA LEU A 183 -4.07 0.52 -16.96
C LEU A 183 -3.02 0.70 -18.06
N ARG A 184 -3.41 0.97 -19.32
CA ARG A 184 -2.47 1.18 -20.41
C ARG A 184 -1.55 2.36 -20.17
N SER A 185 -2.14 3.51 -19.83
CA SER A 185 -1.39 4.71 -19.48
C SER A 185 -0.51 4.49 -18.25
N MET A 186 -1.02 3.75 -17.26
CA MET A 186 -0.24 3.40 -16.07
C MET A 186 0.98 2.54 -16.42
N LEU A 187 0.84 1.50 -17.24
CA LEU A 187 1.95 0.63 -17.65
C LEU A 187 2.98 1.39 -18.49
N MET A 188 2.53 2.30 -19.36
CA MET A 188 3.44 3.22 -20.05
C MET A 188 4.26 4.05 -19.07
N GLN A 189 3.61 4.67 -18.08
CA GLN A 189 4.29 5.46 -17.06
C GLN A 189 5.26 4.61 -16.23
N VAL A 190 4.88 3.40 -15.82
CA VAL A 190 5.76 2.46 -15.09
C VAL A 190 7.02 2.14 -15.88
N THR A 191 6.87 1.87 -17.18
CA THR A 191 7.99 1.51 -18.07
C THR A 191 9.01 2.63 -18.22
N VAL A 192 8.54 3.89 -18.24
CA VAL A 192 9.43 5.05 -18.42
C VAL A 192 9.75 5.78 -17.10
N ASP A 193 9.29 5.25 -15.97
CA ASP A 193 9.57 5.82 -14.65
C ASP A 193 11.06 5.73 -14.31
N PRO A 194 11.73 6.83 -13.92
CA PRO A 194 13.18 6.80 -13.70
C PRO A 194 13.62 5.92 -12.53
N ALA A 195 12.80 5.80 -11.47
CA ALA A 195 13.11 4.88 -10.37
C ALA A 195 13.03 3.43 -10.84
N MET A 196 11.99 3.08 -11.60
CA MET A 196 11.79 1.75 -12.18
C MET A 196 12.88 1.40 -13.20
N LEU A 197 13.22 2.34 -14.11
CA LEU A 197 14.31 2.18 -15.08
C LEU A 197 15.64 1.79 -14.43
N ARG A 198 15.90 2.35 -13.24
CA ARG A 198 17.12 2.03 -12.47
C ARG A 198 16.94 0.77 -11.64
N TYR A 199 15.78 0.59 -11.03
CA TYR A 199 15.52 -0.54 -10.13
C TYR A 199 15.56 -1.89 -10.86
N LEU A 200 14.96 -1.98 -12.04
CA LEU A 200 14.93 -3.19 -12.86
C LEU A 200 15.88 -3.15 -14.06
N ASP A 201 16.89 -2.27 -14.00
CA ASP A 201 18.03 -2.21 -14.92
C ASP A 201 17.67 -1.93 -16.40
N LEU A 202 16.44 -1.46 -16.68
CA LEU A 202 16.02 -1.16 -18.06
C LEU A 202 16.84 0.01 -18.64
N ALA A 203 17.31 0.96 -17.83
CA ALA A 203 18.17 2.05 -18.28
C ALA A 203 19.52 1.58 -18.86
N THR A 204 19.95 0.35 -18.56
CA THR A 204 21.20 -0.23 -19.10
C THR A 204 20.95 -1.08 -20.35
N SER A 205 19.69 -1.45 -20.63
CA SER A 205 19.30 -2.31 -21.75
C SER A 205 19.56 -1.65 -23.11
N THR A 206 20.17 -2.40 -24.03
CA THR A 206 20.40 -1.97 -25.41
C THR A 206 19.96 -3.04 -26.39
N GLY A 207 19.70 -2.65 -27.65
CA GLY A 207 19.34 -3.61 -28.70
C GLY A 207 20.42 -4.66 -28.98
N GLN A 208 21.68 -4.40 -28.65
CA GLN A 208 22.78 -5.34 -28.75
C GLN A 208 22.94 -6.23 -27.51
N SER A 209 22.56 -5.72 -26.34
CA SER A 209 22.60 -6.42 -25.07
C SER A 209 21.32 -6.12 -24.28
N PRO A 210 20.19 -6.76 -24.66
CA PRO A 210 18.91 -6.58 -23.96
C PRO A 210 19.00 -7.14 -22.54
N ASN A 211 18.49 -6.35 -21.56
CA ASN A 211 18.36 -6.78 -20.17
C ASN A 211 16.94 -7.30 -19.94
N GLU A 212 16.82 -8.52 -19.48
CA GLU A 212 15.53 -9.24 -19.33
C GLU A 212 14.80 -8.90 -18.01
N ASN A 213 15.47 -8.28 -17.05
CA ASN A 213 14.96 -8.12 -15.69
C ASN A 213 13.60 -7.39 -15.69
N TYR A 214 13.53 -6.19 -16.26
CA TYR A 214 12.26 -5.46 -16.35
C TYR A 214 11.18 -6.22 -17.14
N SER A 215 11.55 -6.85 -18.26
CA SER A 215 10.63 -7.63 -19.08
C SER A 215 9.98 -8.77 -18.32
N ARG A 216 10.76 -9.50 -17.55
CA ARG A 216 10.27 -10.60 -16.72
C ARG A 216 9.28 -10.10 -15.67
N GLU A 217 9.66 -9.08 -14.90
CA GLU A 217 8.80 -8.53 -13.85
C GLU A 217 7.53 -7.87 -14.41
N LEU A 218 7.62 -7.23 -15.58
CA LEU A 218 6.47 -6.65 -16.26
C LEU A 218 5.41 -7.71 -16.55
N MET A 219 5.80 -8.90 -17.02
CA MET A 219 4.87 -9.98 -17.32
C MET A 219 4.46 -10.75 -16.06
N GLU A 220 5.41 -11.08 -15.20
CA GLU A 220 5.18 -11.96 -14.05
C GLU A 220 4.44 -11.27 -12.90
N LEU A 221 4.99 -10.15 -12.41
CA LEU A 221 4.49 -9.50 -11.20
C LEU A 221 3.49 -8.39 -11.48
N PHE A 222 3.68 -7.67 -12.61
CA PHE A 222 2.95 -6.44 -12.85
C PHE A 222 1.72 -6.62 -13.73
N THR A 223 1.64 -7.69 -14.56
CA THR A 223 0.53 -7.81 -15.52
C THR A 223 -0.10 -9.19 -15.63
N MET A 224 0.60 -10.23 -16.12
CA MET A 224 -0.04 -11.49 -16.52
C MET A 224 0.03 -12.58 -15.44
N GLY A 225 1.04 -12.56 -14.58
CA GLY A 225 1.31 -13.64 -13.64
C GLY A 225 2.10 -14.79 -14.25
N ALA A 226 2.79 -15.53 -13.38
CA ALA A 226 3.58 -16.69 -13.79
C ALA A 226 2.75 -17.73 -14.57
N GLY A 227 3.37 -18.37 -15.57
CA GLY A 227 2.74 -19.42 -16.38
C GLY A 227 1.89 -18.93 -17.56
N ASN A 228 1.74 -17.61 -17.74
CA ASN A 228 0.98 -17.02 -18.87
C ASN A 228 1.87 -16.48 -20.00
N TYR A 229 3.17 -16.72 -19.94
CA TYR A 229 4.20 -16.34 -20.94
C TYR A 229 5.34 -17.35 -20.90
N GLY A 230 6.21 -17.32 -21.91
CA GLY A 230 7.39 -18.17 -21.97
C GLY A 230 8.70 -17.40 -21.94
N GLU A 231 9.83 -18.09 -21.71
CA GLU A 231 11.17 -17.48 -21.70
C GLU A 231 11.51 -16.78 -23.03
N THR A 232 10.94 -17.23 -24.13
CA THR A 232 11.09 -16.55 -25.43
C THR A 232 10.42 -15.18 -25.39
N ASP A 233 9.23 -15.06 -24.78
CA ASP A 233 8.54 -13.78 -24.66
C ASP A 233 9.34 -12.80 -23.82
N VAL A 234 10.01 -13.27 -22.76
CA VAL A 234 10.91 -12.43 -21.94
C VAL A 234 12.04 -11.86 -22.79
N ARG A 235 12.74 -12.70 -23.55
CA ARG A 235 13.86 -12.24 -24.40
C ARG A 235 13.41 -11.30 -25.51
N GLU A 236 12.28 -11.61 -26.15
CA GLU A 236 11.78 -10.82 -27.27
C GLU A 236 11.24 -9.46 -26.83
N SER A 237 10.51 -9.40 -25.69
CA SER A 237 10.07 -8.12 -25.13
C SER A 237 11.24 -7.29 -24.60
N ALA A 238 12.29 -7.91 -24.05
CA ALA A 238 13.50 -7.19 -23.62
C ALA A 238 14.18 -6.45 -24.79
N LYS A 239 14.19 -7.04 -26.00
CA LYS A 239 14.66 -6.37 -27.21
C LYS A 239 13.79 -5.16 -27.55
N ALA A 240 12.46 -5.35 -27.56
CA ALA A 240 11.49 -4.31 -27.91
C ALA A 240 11.49 -3.13 -26.91
N LEU A 241 11.81 -3.39 -25.63
CA LEU A 241 11.87 -2.40 -24.57
C LEU A 241 13.24 -1.71 -24.45
N ALA A 242 14.26 -2.15 -25.18
CA ALA A 242 15.61 -1.59 -25.11
C ALA A 242 15.68 -0.16 -25.68
N GLY A 243 16.51 0.69 -25.08
CA GLY A 243 16.79 2.03 -25.57
C GLY A 243 16.40 3.16 -24.64
N TRP A 244 15.69 2.89 -23.55
CA TRP A 244 15.40 3.90 -22.54
C TRP A 244 16.62 4.26 -21.71
N VAL A 245 16.77 5.55 -21.40
CA VAL A 245 17.85 6.07 -20.55
C VAL A 245 17.26 6.98 -19.50
N LEU A 246 18.01 7.18 -18.41
CA LEU A 246 17.58 8.09 -17.33
C LEU A 246 17.53 9.55 -17.83
N PRO A 247 16.57 10.35 -17.34
CA PRO A 247 16.51 11.75 -17.68
C PRO A 247 17.74 12.49 -17.16
N GLN A 248 18.24 13.46 -17.94
CA GLN A 248 19.31 14.33 -17.49
C GLN A 248 18.76 15.35 -16.47
N PRO A 249 19.51 15.66 -15.41
CA PRO A 249 19.22 16.79 -14.55
C PRO A 249 19.21 18.10 -15.37
N ASP A 250 18.33 19.04 -15.02
CA ASP A 250 18.37 20.36 -15.63
C ASP A 250 19.64 21.09 -15.17
N ALA A 251 20.49 21.44 -16.11
CA ALA A 251 21.71 22.18 -15.82
C ALA A 251 21.37 23.56 -15.23
N GLY A 252 21.86 23.85 -14.03
CA GLY A 252 21.66 25.14 -13.36
C GLY A 252 20.31 25.34 -12.67
N SER A 253 19.41 24.38 -12.71
CA SER A 253 18.17 24.45 -11.94
C SER A 253 18.44 24.23 -10.45
N GLY A 254 18.02 25.16 -9.61
CA GLY A 254 18.03 24.99 -8.16
C GLY A 254 17.16 23.78 -7.78
N ARG A 255 17.43 23.18 -6.64
CA ARG A 255 16.78 21.94 -6.17
C ARG A 255 15.25 22.01 -6.18
N ALA A 256 14.65 23.16 -5.87
CA ALA A 256 13.19 23.36 -5.92
C ALA A 256 12.63 23.14 -7.34
N ALA A 257 13.34 23.52 -8.40
CA ALA A 257 12.92 23.31 -9.77
C ALA A 257 12.97 21.82 -10.18
N VAL A 258 13.89 21.03 -9.64
CA VAL A 258 14.00 19.59 -9.89
C VAL A 258 12.76 18.85 -9.33
N TYR A 259 12.22 19.28 -8.20
CA TYR A 259 11.02 18.69 -7.64
C TYR A 259 9.72 19.15 -8.31
N SER A 260 9.69 20.35 -8.89
CA SER A 260 8.49 20.92 -9.50
C SER A 260 8.15 20.30 -10.86
N THR A 261 9.14 19.74 -11.58
CA THR A 261 8.95 19.18 -12.93
C THR A 261 9.24 17.69 -12.94
N GLN A 262 8.16 16.89 -12.88
CA GLN A 262 8.27 15.43 -13.05
C GLN A 262 8.84 15.11 -14.44
N LYS A 263 9.88 14.26 -14.46
CA LYS A 263 10.49 13.75 -15.69
C LYS A 263 10.29 12.26 -15.83
N THR A 264 10.29 11.79 -17.06
CA THR A 264 10.31 10.38 -17.43
C THR A 264 11.64 10.03 -18.07
N GLY A 265 11.91 8.76 -18.25
CA GLY A 265 13.00 8.28 -19.08
C GLY A 265 12.95 8.87 -20.49
N VAL A 266 14.10 8.94 -21.13
CA VAL A 266 14.28 9.44 -22.49
C VAL A 266 14.60 8.27 -23.42
N PHE A 267 13.88 8.14 -24.52
CA PHE A 267 14.16 7.10 -25.50
C PHE A 267 15.35 7.51 -26.39
N ASN A 268 16.36 6.62 -26.49
CA ASN A 268 17.52 6.81 -27.35
C ASN A 268 17.49 5.79 -28.51
N PRO A 269 17.11 6.21 -29.73
CA PRO A 269 16.98 5.32 -30.89
C PRO A 269 18.29 4.61 -31.29
N ARG A 270 19.46 5.15 -30.90
CA ARG A 270 20.75 4.52 -31.17
C ARG A 270 20.99 3.28 -30.30
N ARG A 271 20.30 3.18 -29.18
CA ARG A 271 20.36 2.07 -28.24
C ARG A 271 19.23 1.06 -28.44
N ALA A 272 18.24 1.38 -29.25
CA ALA A 272 17.07 0.53 -29.51
C ALA A 272 17.44 -0.69 -30.36
N TYR A 273 16.68 -1.77 -30.20
CA TYR A 273 16.68 -2.90 -31.13
C TYR A 273 15.95 -2.51 -32.42
N LYS A 274 16.48 -2.92 -33.58
CA LYS A 274 15.99 -2.49 -34.90
C LYS A 274 15.38 -3.62 -35.72
N GLY A 275 15.34 -4.84 -35.17
CA GLY A 275 14.77 -6.01 -35.82
C GLY A 275 13.31 -6.26 -35.50
N SER A 276 12.74 -7.28 -36.11
CA SER A 276 11.46 -7.84 -35.71
C SER A 276 11.61 -8.77 -34.50
N VAL A 277 10.59 -8.82 -33.66
CA VAL A 277 10.48 -9.73 -32.52
C VAL A 277 9.21 -10.57 -32.64
N THR A 278 9.22 -11.77 -32.08
CA THR A 278 8.02 -12.60 -31.92
C THR A 278 7.62 -12.57 -30.45
N TYR A 279 6.57 -11.85 -30.14
CA TYR A 279 6.14 -11.64 -28.76
C TYR A 279 4.65 -11.94 -28.58
N LEU A 280 4.32 -12.79 -27.61
CA LEU A 280 2.98 -13.27 -27.32
C LEU A 280 2.21 -13.70 -28.59
N GLY A 281 2.85 -14.55 -29.40
CA GLY A 281 2.30 -15.14 -30.60
C GLY A 281 2.22 -14.24 -31.85
N LYS A 282 2.74 -13.00 -31.79
CA LYS A 282 2.72 -12.08 -32.93
C LYS A 282 4.13 -11.62 -33.30
N THR A 283 4.47 -11.65 -34.59
CA THR A 283 5.76 -11.21 -35.14
C THR A 283 5.65 -9.82 -35.77
N GLY A 284 6.67 -8.99 -35.55
CA GLY A 284 6.76 -7.67 -36.18
C GLY A 284 7.75 -6.74 -35.46
N PRO A 285 8.00 -5.55 -36.01
CA PRO A 285 8.69 -4.51 -35.27
C PRO A 285 7.80 -4.07 -34.12
N LEU A 286 8.35 -4.08 -32.90
CA LEU A 286 7.68 -3.64 -31.70
C LEU A 286 8.49 -2.57 -30.97
N ASP A 287 7.75 -1.59 -30.51
CA ASP A 287 8.23 -0.61 -29.53
C ASP A 287 7.58 -0.87 -28.17
N THR A 288 7.88 -0.04 -27.21
CA THR A 288 7.34 -0.09 -25.84
C THR A 288 5.80 -0.10 -25.82
N GLN A 289 5.17 0.72 -26.67
CA GLN A 289 3.72 0.78 -26.77
C GLN A 289 3.13 -0.54 -27.28
N GLY A 290 3.73 -1.11 -28.33
CA GLY A 290 3.31 -2.39 -28.88
C GLY A 290 3.48 -3.54 -27.90
N VAL A 291 4.51 -3.53 -27.05
CA VAL A 291 4.69 -4.53 -25.98
C VAL A 291 3.52 -4.44 -24.99
N ILE A 292 3.19 -3.23 -24.50
CA ILE A 292 2.10 -3.02 -23.55
C ILE A 292 0.74 -3.39 -24.16
N ASP A 293 0.49 -3.02 -25.42
CA ASP A 293 -0.77 -3.34 -26.11
C ASP A 293 -0.96 -4.85 -26.21
N ARG A 294 0.10 -5.62 -26.51
CA ARG A 294 0.03 -7.09 -26.53
C ARG A 294 -0.19 -7.73 -25.16
N ILE A 295 0.37 -7.17 -24.10
CA ILE A 295 0.08 -7.57 -22.72
C ILE A 295 -1.40 -7.37 -22.40
N LEU A 296 -1.97 -6.24 -22.78
CA LEU A 296 -3.38 -5.92 -22.54
C LEU A 296 -4.35 -6.78 -23.38
N GLU A 297 -3.92 -7.34 -24.49
CA GLU A 297 -4.69 -8.35 -25.23
C GLU A 297 -4.83 -9.67 -24.45
N GLN A 298 -3.91 -9.96 -23.51
CA GLN A 298 -3.93 -11.20 -22.75
C GLN A 298 -4.98 -11.14 -21.62
N PRO A 299 -5.94 -12.11 -21.59
CA PRO A 299 -6.96 -12.14 -20.53
C PRO A 299 -6.38 -12.20 -19.11
N ALA A 300 -5.23 -12.85 -18.95
CA ALA A 300 -4.54 -12.99 -17.68
C ALA A 300 -4.22 -11.64 -17.02
N THR A 301 -3.94 -10.59 -17.81
CA THR A 301 -3.66 -9.24 -17.29
C THR A 301 -4.85 -8.68 -16.51
N ALA A 302 -6.05 -8.75 -17.08
CA ALA A 302 -7.24 -8.28 -16.37
C ALA A 302 -7.54 -9.09 -15.12
N VAL A 303 -7.34 -10.42 -15.20
CA VAL A 303 -7.56 -11.33 -14.06
C VAL A 303 -6.59 -11.03 -12.92
N LEU A 304 -5.31 -10.82 -13.20
CA LEU A 304 -4.32 -10.52 -12.17
C LEU A 304 -4.66 -9.19 -11.47
N ILE A 305 -4.87 -8.13 -12.23
CA ILE A 305 -5.11 -6.79 -11.66
C ILE A 305 -6.44 -6.76 -10.90
N ALA A 306 -7.53 -7.27 -11.47
CA ALA A 306 -8.82 -7.34 -10.79
C ALA A 306 -8.73 -8.20 -9.52
N GLY A 307 -8.02 -9.33 -9.57
CA GLY A 307 -7.79 -10.21 -8.43
C GLY A 307 -7.02 -9.53 -7.29
N LYS A 308 -5.91 -8.86 -7.60
CA LYS A 308 -5.11 -8.11 -6.61
C LYS A 308 -5.90 -6.97 -5.98
N LEU A 309 -6.68 -6.21 -6.77
CA LEU A 309 -7.54 -5.14 -6.24
C LEU A 309 -8.67 -5.70 -5.38
N ALA A 310 -9.35 -6.79 -5.81
CA ALA A 310 -10.37 -7.44 -5.00
C ALA A 310 -9.81 -7.99 -3.68
N ALA A 311 -8.60 -8.55 -3.71
CA ALA A 311 -7.90 -9.01 -2.51
C ALA A 311 -7.52 -7.86 -1.56
N HIS A 312 -7.25 -6.67 -2.09
CA HIS A 312 -6.90 -5.48 -1.31
C HIS A 312 -8.11 -4.75 -0.72
N PHE A 313 -9.24 -4.70 -1.46
CA PHE A 313 -10.39 -3.86 -1.10
C PHE A 313 -11.64 -4.63 -0.65
N VAL A 314 -11.78 -5.91 -0.97
CA VAL A 314 -13.00 -6.68 -0.68
C VAL A 314 -12.75 -7.82 0.31
N THR A 315 -11.99 -8.83 -0.07
CA THR A 315 -11.71 -10.01 0.78
C THR A 315 -10.36 -10.61 0.41
N ALA A 316 -9.63 -11.15 1.37
CA ALA A 316 -8.28 -11.68 1.17
C ALA A 316 -8.20 -12.77 0.08
N GLN A 317 -9.27 -13.55 -0.08
CA GLN A 317 -9.37 -14.65 -1.04
C GLN A 317 -10.64 -14.50 -1.88
N PRO A 318 -10.65 -13.60 -2.89
CA PRO A 318 -11.81 -13.41 -3.75
C PRO A 318 -12.08 -14.67 -4.59
N ALA A 319 -13.34 -15.05 -4.72
CA ALA A 319 -13.75 -16.20 -5.54
C ALA A 319 -13.34 -16.00 -7.01
N LYS A 320 -12.90 -17.06 -7.67
CA LYS A 320 -12.46 -17.01 -9.08
C LYS A 320 -13.55 -16.47 -10.02
N SER A 321 -14.82 -16.85 -9.80
CA SER A 321 -15.96 -16.35 -10.57
C SER A 321 -16.14 -14.83 -10.43
N TYR A 322 -15.98 -14.30 -9.22
CA TYR A 322 -16.03 -12.86 -8.97
C TYR A 322 -14.89 -12.13 -9.67
N VAL A 323 -13.66 -12.62 -9.53
CA VAL A 323 -12.49 -12.06 -10.23
C VAL A 323 -12.67 -12.07 -11.74
N SER A 324 -13.22 -13.16 -12.31
CA SER A 324 -13.51 -13.27 -13.73
C SER A 324 -14.52 -12.21 -14.19
N SER A 325 -15.61 -12.02 -13.45
CA SER A 325 -16.63 -10.99 -13.75
C SER A 325 -16.05 -9.58 -13.73
N LEU A 326 -15.20 -9.26 -12.75
CA LEU A 326 -14.49 -7.98 -12.67
C LEU A 326 -13.51 -7.81 -13.83
N ALA A 327 -12.74 -8.86 -14.18
CA ALA A 327 -11.79 -8.85 -15.28
C ALA A 327 -12.49 -8.61 -16.64
N ASP A 328 -13.64 -9.23 -16.86
CA ASP A 328 -14.43 -9.00 -18.07
C ASP A 328 -14.95 -7.56 -18.16
N THR A 329 -15.41 -6.99 -17.04
CA THR A 329 -15.83 -5.59 -16.97
C THR A 329 -14.64 -4.66 -17.26
N PHE A 330 -13.48 -4.95 -16.68
CA PHE A 330 -12.25 -4.18 -16.87
C PHE A 330 -11.78 -4.19 -18.33
N ARG A 331 -11.78 -5.34 -18.98
CA ARG A 331 -11.45 -5.46 -20.41
C ARG A 331 -12.43 -4.70 -21.30
N ARG A 332 -13.75 -4.87 -21.07
CA ARG A 332 -14.79 -4.16 -21.85
C ARG A 332 -14.70 -2.63 -21.73
N SER A 333 -14.28 -2.13 -20.58
CA SER A 333 -14.06 -0.69 -20.37
C SER A 333 -12.71 -0.20 -20.91
N LYS A 334 -11.97 -1.01 -21.66
CA LYS A 334 -10.61 -0.72 -22.12
C LYS A 334 -9.66 -0.41 -20.97
N TYR A 335 -9.78 -1.21 -19.91
CA TYR A 335 -8.95 -1.12 -18.71
C TYR A 335 -9.12 0.19 -17.91
N ASP A 336 -10.32 0.79 -17.94
CA ASP A 336 -10.65 1.96 -17.12
C ASP A 336 -10.76 1.58 -15.64
N MET A 337 -9.92 2.21 -14.81
CA MET A 337 -9.80 1.86 -13.40
C MET A 337 -11.02 2.28 -12.58
N LYS A 338 -11.64 3.43 -12.90
CA LYS A 338 -12.83 3.89 -12.20
C LYS A 338 -14.00 2.94 -12.42
N THR A 339 -14.16 2.46 -13.64
CA THR A 339 -15.18 1.45 -13.99
C THR A 339 -14.98 0.16 -13.21
N LEU A 340 -13.74 -0.33 -13.12
CA LEU A 340 -13.41 -1.52 -12.33
C LEU A 340 -13.73 -1.31 -10.85
N MET A 341 -13.28 -0.20 -10.26
CA MET A 341 -13.49 0.09 -8.83
C MET A 341 -14.97 0.29 -8.52
N ARG A 342 -15.73 0.94 -9.40
CA ARG A 342 -17.18 1.07 -9.28
C ARG A 342 -17.85 -0.30 -9.27
N ALA A 343 -17.57 -1.15 -10.26
CA ALA A 343 -18.10 -2.51 -10.32
C ALA A 343 -17.77 -3.31 -9.06
N MET A 344 -16.57 -3.16 -8.55
CA MET A 344 -16.11 -3.83 -7.33
C MET A 344 -16.89 -3.39 -6.10
N PHE A 345 -17.02 -2.08 -5.85
CA PHE A 345 -17.67 -1.56 -4.64
C PHE A 345 -19.20 -1.70 -4.67
N THR A 346 -19.80 -1.78 -5.86
CA THR A 346 -21.25 -2.01 -6.01
C THR A 346 -21.63 -3.49 -6.09
N SER A 347 -20.65 -4.40 -6.03
CA SER A 347 -20.90 -5.84 -6.12
C SER A 347 -21.59 -6.41 -4.86
N PRO A 348 -22.34 -7.49 -5.01
CA PRO A 348 -22.86 -8.25 -3.86
C PRO A 348 -21.77 -8.73 -2.92
N GLU A 349 -20.60 -9.11 -3.45
CA GLU A 349 -19.45 -9.58 -2.70
C GLU A 349 -18.89 -8.51 -1.76
N PHE A 350 -18.88 -7.25 -2.19
CA PHE A 350 -18.46 -6.15 -1.32
C PHE A 350 -19.43 -5.93 -0.16
N SER A 351 -20.74 -6.14 -0.38
CA SER A 351 -21.79 -5.97 0.63
C SER A 351 -22.11 -7.27 1.40
N ALA A 352 -21.44 -8.36 1.07
CA ALA A 352 -21.65 -9.63 1.78
C ALA A 352 -21.16 -9.57 3.23
N GLY A 353 -21.83 -10.30 4.12
CA GLY A 353 -21.41 -10.41 5.53
C GLY A 353 -19.98 -10.96 5.69
N SER A 354 -19.55 -11.83 4.76
CA SER A 354 -18.20 -12.37 4.72
C SER A 354 -17.11 -11.36 4.37
N SER A 355 -17.46 -10.21 3.78
CA SER A 355 -16.50 -9.13 3.51
C SER A 355 -16.32 -8.20 4.72
N TYR A 356 -17.24 -8.24 5.69
CA TYR A 356 -17.18 -7.39 6.86
C TYR A 356 -15.97 -7.74 7.73
N ARG A 357 -15.10 -6.77 7.95
CA ARG A 357 -13.85 -6.94 8.73
C ARG A 357 -12.99 -8.12 8.29
N SER A 358 -13.03 -8.48 7.01
CA SER A 358 -12.31 -9.63 6.46
C SER A 358 -10.84 -9.33 6.09
N LEU A 359 -10.43 -8.09 6.18
CA LEU A 359 -9.07 -7.65 5.83
C LEU A 359 -8.37 -7.01 7.03
N ILE A 360 -7.10 -7.34 7.18
CA ILE A 360 -6.24 -6.74 8.19
C ILE A 360 -5.63 -5.45 7.62
N LYS A 361 -5.66 -4.37 8.38
CA LYS A 361 -5.00 -3.12 8.04
C LYS A 361 -3.49 -3.34 7.93
N SER A 362 -2.88 -2.90 6.84
CA SER A 362 -1.43 -2.82 6.76
C SER A 362 -0.88 -1.89 7.85
N PRO A 363 0.41 -1.96 8.18
CA PRO A 363 1.01 -1.07 9.17
C PRO A 363 0.73 0.42 8.90
N THR A 364 0.90 0.87 7.66
CA THR A 364 0.61 2.26 7.28
C THR A 364 -0.86 2.62 7.46
N GLU A 365 -1.78 1.74 7.03
CA GLU A 365 -3.23 1.95 7.23
C GLU A 365 -3.59 2.04 8.70
N PHE A 366 -3.05 1.15 9.53
CA PHE A 366 -3.29 1.14 10.96
C PHE A 366 -2.80 2.43 11.63
N MET A 367 -1.55 2.80 11.38
CA MET A 367 -0.91 3.93 12.05
C MET A 367 -1.52 5.28 11.62
N VAL A 368 -1.77 5.47 10.34
CA VAL A 368 -2.41 6.71 9.84
C VAL A 368 -3.86 6.80 10.32
N HIS A 369 -4.61 5.69 10.32
CA HIS A 369 -5.97 5.67 10.89
C HIS A 369 -5.95 6.02 12.38
N SER A 370 -5.04 5.44 13.16
CA SER A 370 -4.91 5.74 14.59
C SER A 370 -4.64 7.22 14.85
N ALA A 371 -3.71 7.81 14.11
CA ALA A 371 -3.37 9.22 14.23
C ALA A 371 -4.56 10.13 13.85
N ARG A 372 -5.26 9.83 12.77
CA ARG A 372 -6.46 10.57 12.34
C ARG A 372 -7.61 10.44 13.34
N ALA A 373 -7.84 9.25 13.88
CA ALA A 373 -8.86 9.01 14.89
C ALA A 373 -8.59 9.79 16.20
N LEU A 374 -7.33 9.93 16.56
CA LEU A 374 -6.88 10.75 17.69
C LEU A 374 -6.84 12.25 17.38
N GLY A 375 -7.15 12.68 16.16
CA GLY A 375 -6.98 14.07 15.73
C GLY A 375 -5.54 14.58 15.84
N SER A 376 -4.56 13.68 15.74
CA SER A 376 -3.16 14.00 15.97
C SER A 376 -2.57 14.77 14.78
N THR A 377 -2.37 16.08 15.00
CA THR A 377 -1.61 16.97 14.11
C THR A 377 -0.29 17.40 14.77
N ALA A 378 0.09 16.75 15.87
CA ALA A 378 1.27 17.09 16.63
C ALA A 378 2.54 16.99 15.78
N PRO A 379 3.49 17.94 15.91
CA PRO A 379 4.80 17.81 15.33
C PRO A 379 5.43 16.47 15.72
N GLY A 380 5.88 15.70 14.75
CA GLY A 380 6.48 14.40 14.98
C GLY A 380 5.56 13.18 14.80
N THR A 381 4.25 13.37 14.54
CA THR A 381 3.33 12.25 14.24
C THR A 381 3.81 11.44 13.02
N SER A 382 4.14 12.08 11.92
CA SER A 382 4.68 11.41 10.74
C SER A 382 6.03 10.74 11.01
N LYS A 383 6.87 11.33 11.84
CA LYS A 383 8.14 10.72 12.28
C LYS A 383 7.90 9.47 13.12
N LEU A 384 6.94 9.48 14.03
CA LEU A 384 6.55 8.29 14.80
C LEU A 384 6.06 7.18 13.87
N ILE A 385 5.18 7.50 12.92
CA ILE A 385 4.64 6.54 11.96
C ILE A 385 5.75 5.95 11.09
N ALA A 386 6.60 6.78 10.48
CA ALA A 386 7.72 6.34 9.66
C ALA A 386 8.68 5.42 10.44
N GLY A 387 9.01 5.79 11.68
CA GLY A 387 9.90 5.00 12.53
C GLY A 387 9.30 3.68 13.00
N SER A 388 7.98 3.59 13.16
CA SER A 388 7.29 2.38 13.61
C SER A 388 7.02 1.39 12.47
N GLY A 389 6.94 1.87 11.24
CA GLY A 389 6.58 1.08 10.06
C GLY A 389 7.49 -0.11 9.83
N ALA A 390 8.81 0.09 9.90
CA ALA A 390 9.79 -0.98 9.75
C ALA A 390 9.62 -2.10 10.78
N GLY A 391 9.32 -1.74 12.05
CA GLY A 391 9.07 -2.71 13.11
C GLY A 391 7.80 -3.54 12.92
N MET A 392 6.85 -3.04 12.13
CA MET A 392 5.63 -3.74 11.73
C MET A 392 5.75 -4.45 10.37
N GLY A 393 6.90 -4.35 9.69
CA GLY A 393 7.17 -4.99 8.40
C GLY A 393 6.82 -4.14 7.17
N GLN A 394 6.48 -2.84 7.32
CA GLN A 394 6.23 -1.95 6.19
C GLN A 394 7.00 -0.64 6.33
N SER A 395 8.09 -0.53 5.60
CA SER A 395 8.86 0.71 5.45
C SER A 395 8.56 1.29 4.06
N LEU A 396 7.88 2.42 3.98
CA LEU A 396 7.54 3.04 2.69
C LEU A 396 8.80 3.30 1.88
N PHE A 397 8.76 3.10 0.56
CA PHE A 397 9.88 3.22 -0.39
C PHE A 397 11.03 2.21 -0.19
N ASP A 398 10.90 1.28 0.76
CA ASP A 398 11.93 0.30 1.12
C ASP A 398 11.30 -1.10 1.23
N PRO A 399 10.80 -1.65 0.10
CA PRO A 399 10.17 -2.97 0.07
C PRO A 399 11.20 -4.07 0.37
N PRO A 400 10.76 -5.23 0.88
CA PRO A 400 11.64 -6.37 1.11
C PRO A 400 12.24 -6.93 -0.20
N ASP A 401 11.45 -6.96 -1.26
CA ASP A 401 11.85 -7.42 -2.59
C ASP A 401 10.94 -6.82 -3.69
N VAL A 402 11.08 -7.29 -4.93
CA VAL A 402 10.31 -6.80 -6.09
C VAL A 402 8.81 -7.16 -6.03
N ASN A 403 8.41 -8.16 -5.24
CA ASN A 403 6.99 -8.49 -5.01
C ASN A 403 6.29 -7.47 -4.11
N GLY A 404 7.03 -6.54 -3.50
CA GLY A 404 6.49 -5.56 -2.57
C GLY A 404 6.33 -6.13 -1.16
N TRP A 405 5.29 -5.69 -0.47
CA TRP A 405 5.01 -6.12 0.89
C TRP A 405 3.97 -7.24 0.92
N PRO A 406 4.02 -8.12 1.93
CA PRO A 406 3.01 -9.14 2.13
C PRO A 406 1.63 -8.50 2.39
N ASN A 407 0.60 -9.32 2.34
CA ASN A 407 -0.77 -8.87 2.53
C ASN A 407 -1.46 -9.61 3.68
N ASN A 408 -2.49 -8.99 4.20
CA ASN A 408 -3.48 -9.54 5.14
C ASN A 408 -2.84 -10.24 6.35
N GLU A 409 -3.02 -11.56 6.51
CA GLU A 409 -2.58 -12.29 7.71
C GLU A 409 -1.09 -12.13 8.01
N SER A 410 -0.28 -11.94 6.99
CA SER A 410 1.17 -11.72 7.14
C SER A 410 1.52 -10.46 7.94
N TRP A 411 0.57 -9.53 8.12
CA TRP A 411 0.75 -8.33 8.95
C TRP A 411 0.63 -8.60 10.45
N ILE A 412 0.19 -9.79 10.85
CA ILE A 412 -0.05 -10.15 12.25
C ILE A 412 0.86 -11.30 12.65
N SER A 413 1.74 -11.03 13.57
CA SER A 413 2.59 -11.99 14.28
C SER A 413 2.72 -11.54 15.73
N SER A 414 3.20 -12.40 16.60
CA SER A 414 3.43 -12.03 18.00
C SER A 414 4.31 -10.78 18.15
N ASN A 415 5.30 -10.60 17.26
CA ASN A 415 6.16 -9.43 17.28
C ASN A 415 5.43 -8.17 16.78
N THR A 416 4.74 -8.25 15.64
CA THR A 416 4.07 -7.08 15.07
C THR A 416 2.89 -6.60 15.91
N VAL A 417 2.20 -7.50 16.65
CA VAL A 417 1.19 -7.13 17.64
C VAL A 417 1.78 -6.27 18.76
N VAL A 418 2.94 -6.66 19.30
CA VAL A 418 3.64 -5.85 20.31
C VAL A 418 4.01 -4.47 19.76
N VAL A 419 4.50 -4.39 18.53
CA VAL A 419 4.86 -3.10 17.92
C VAL A 419 3.60 -2.24 17.69
N ARG A 420 2.45 -2.83 17.31
CA ARG A 420 1.17 -2.11 17.17
C ARG A 420 0.69 -1.53 18.52
N VAL A 421 0.78 -2.30 19.59
CA VAL A 421 0.44 -1.84 20.95
C VAL A 421 1.38 -0.72 21.41
N ASN A 422 2.67 -0.86 21.17
CA ASN A 422 3.66 0.16 21.49
C ASN A 422 3.41 1.47 20.71
N PHE A 423 3.03 1.34 19.43
CA PHE A 423 2.65 2.50 18.62
C PHE A 423 1.41 3.21 19.21
N ALA A 424 0.37 2.46 19.58
CA ALA A 424 -0.83 3.06 20.20
C ALA A 424 -0.47 3.83 21.48
N THR A 425 0.39 3.25 22.33
CA THR A 425 0.91 3.91 23.54
C THR A 425 1.67 5.19 23.20
N ALA A 426 2.58 5.14 22.23
CA ALA A 426 3.39 6.29 21.84
C ALA A 426 2.55 7.40 21.18
N ALA A 427 1.57 7.03 20.34
CA ALA A 427 0.66 7.98 19.71
C ALA A 427 -0.18 8.74 20.75
N LEU A 428 -0.70 8.04 21.76
CA LEU A 428 -1.41 8.66 22.89
C LEU A 428 -0.49 9.54 23.74
N ALA A 429 0.76 9.15 23.94
CA ALA A 429 1.73 9.94 24.71
C ALA A 429 2.12 11.25 24.00
N GLN A 430 2.08 11.31 22.67
CA GLN A 430 2.31 12.54 21.91
C GLN A 430 1.22 13.60 22.13
N LEU A 431 0.01 13.19 22.51
CA LEU A 431 -1.07 14.10 22.85
C LEU A 431 -0.83 14.66 24.27
N LYS A 432 -0.07 15.76 24.32
CA LYS A 432 0.22 16.49 25.57
C LYS A 432 -1.08 17.16 26.05
N GLY A 433 -1.75 16.57 27.03
CA GLY A 433 -3.01 17.08 27.57
C GLY A 433 -4.20 16.16 27.34
N SER A 434 -5.36 16.71 27.00
CA SER A 434 -6.59 15.94 26.78
C SER A 434 -6.53 15.16 25.46
N VAL A 435 -6.96 13.91 25.51
CA VAL A 435 -7.30 13.13 24.29
C VAL A 435 -8.72 13.51 23.84
N PRO A 436 -9.07 13.29 22.55
CA PRO A 436 -10.45 13.51 22.11
C PRO A 436 -11.44 12.68 22.94
N PRO A 437 -12.69 13.15 23.14
CA PRO A 437 -13.72 12.33 23.75
C PRO A 437 -13.89 11.01 23.00
N SER A 438 -13.97 9.90 23.74
CA SER A 438 -14.10 8.56 23.15
C SER A 438 -15.55 8.12 22.94
N THR A 439 -16.52 8.94 23.28
CA THR A 439 -17.97 8.62 23.26
C THR A 439 -18.43 8.13 21.88
N ASP A 440 -18.06 8.81 20.83
CA ASP A 440 -18.46 8.48 19.46
C ASP A 440 -17.44 7.59 18.72
N ALA A 441 -16.32 7.25 19.36
CA ALA A 441 -15.23 6.53 18.70
C ALA A 441 -15.64 5.13 18.21
N VAL A 442 -16.46 4.42 18.99
CA VAL A 442 -16.98 3.09 18.64
C VAL A 442 -17.90 3.19 17.42
N ARG A 443 -18.80 4.16 17.39
CA ARG A 443 -19.69 4.40 16.25
C ARG A 443 -18.87 4.83 15.02
N THR A 444 -18.00 5.80 15.18
CA THR A 444 -17.25 6.41 14.06
C THR A 444 -16.25 5.43 13.44
N HIS A 445 -15.48 4.71 14.25
CA HIS A 445 -14.36 3.92 13.73
C HIS A 445 -14.63 2.40 13.71
N LEU A 446 -15.65 1.93 14.43
CA LEU A 446 -15.97 0.51 14.61
C LEU A 446 -17.43 0.19 14.32
N ASP A 447 -18.17 1.03 13.57
CA ASP A 447 -19.56 0.81 13.13
C ASP A 447 -20.56 0.57 14.29
N GLY A 448 -20.20 0.94 15.50
CA GLY A 448 -20.99 0.61 16.70
C GLY A 448 -20.89 -0.86 17.14
N VAL A 449 -20.08 -1.69 16.48
CA VAL A 449 -20.01 -3.14 16.67
C VAL A 449 -18.72 -3.52 17.42
N LEU A 450 -18.88 -4.12 18.58
CA LEU A 450 -17.77 -4.61 19.42
C LEU A 450 -18.01 -6.05 19.82
N SER A 451 -16.94 -6.78 20.05
CA SER A 451 -16.98 -8.06 20.75
C SER A 451 -17.37 -7.85 22.22
N PRO A 452 -18.00 -8.85 22.88
CA PRO A 452 -18.31 -8.79 24.30
C PRO A 452 -17.08 -8.46 25.15
N GLN A 453 -15.93 -8.94 24.73
CA GLN A 453 -14.66 -8.77 25.41
C GLN A 453 -14.16 -7.34 25.36
N THR A 454 -14.07 -6.73 24.15
CA THR A 454 -13.70 -5.32 23.98
C THR A 454 -14.67 -4.41 24.72
N SER A 455 -15.99 -4.70 24.64
CA SER A 455 -17.03 -3.97 25.37
C SER A 455 -16.81 -4.02 26.88
N SER A 456 -16.47 -5.19 27.44
CA SER A 456 -16.18 -5.35 28.87
C SER A 456 -15.00 -4.49 29.33
N PHE A 457 -13.91 -4.45 28.53
CA PHE A 457 -12.75 -3.60 28.88
C PHE A 457 -13.06 -2.12 28.80
N LEU A 458 -13.83 -1.67 27.80
CA LEU A 458 -14.22 -0.26 27.69
C LEU A 458 -15.07 0.20 28.87
N LYS A 459 -15.90 -0.68 29.46
CA LYS A 459 -16.67 -0.39 30.67
C LYS A 459 -15.78 -0.20 31.92
N GLN A 460 -14.63 -0.86 31.94
CA GLN A 460 -13.68 -0.79 33.07
C GLN A 460 -12.63 0.33 32.90
N ALA A 461 -12.59 1.00 31.74
CA ALA A 461 -11.62 2.04 31.47
C ALA A 461 -11.86 3.28 32.35
N ALA A 462 -10.79 3.76 33.01
CA ALA A 462 -10.86 4.83 33.97
C ALA A 462 -11.14 6.22 33.32
N ASP A 463 -10.68 6.44 32.11
CA ASP A 463 -10.76 7.71 31.39
C ASP A 463 -10.73 7.51 29.86
N ASP A 464 -10.84 8.61 29.11
CA ASP A 464 -10.82 8.59 27.65
C ASP A 464 -9.48 8.09 27.08
N ARG A 465 -8.36 8.33 27.75
CA ARG A 465 -7.05 7.85 27.33
C ARG A 465 -6.97 6.32 27.40
N ALA A 466 -7.45 5.73 28.48
CA ALA A 466 -7.55 4.28 28.64
C ALA A 466 -8.50 3.68 27.61
N ARG A 467 -9.65 4.33 27.33
CA ARG A 467 -10.60 3.90 26.31
C ARG A 467 -9.98 3.92 24.92
N TRP A 468 -9.32 5.00 24.54
CA TRP A 468 -8.62 5.07 23.25
C TRP A 468 -7.52 4.02 23.11
N PHE A 469 -6.77 3.75 24.16
CA PHE A 469 -5.78 2.68 24.12
C PHE A 469 -6.43 1.32 23.85
N ILE A 470 -7.53 0.99 24.54
CA ILE A 470 -8.28 -0.25 24.33
C ILE A 470 -8.81 -0.32 22.90
N LEU A 471 -9.40 0.76 22.39
CA LEU A 471 -9.91 0.83 21.01
C LEU A 471 -8.80 0.59 19.98
N LEU A 472 -7.72 1.34 20.04
CA LEU A 472 -6.61 1.25 19.08
C LEU A 472 -5.93 -0.13 19.11
N ALA A 473 -5.89 -0.76 20.28
CA ALA A 473 -5.31 -2.09 20.46
C ALA A 473 -6.32 -3.23 20.17
N SER A 474 -7.62 -2.94 20.06
CA SER A 474 -8.66 -3.98 19.88
C SER A 474 -8.53 -4.70 18.53
N PRO A 475 -8.94 -5.97 18.43
CA PRO A 475 -9.00 -6.68 17.17
C PRO A 475 -9.84 -5.96 16.11
N GLU A 476 -10.97 -5.38 16.53
CA GLU A 476 -11.87 -4.62 15.65
C GLU A 476 -11.18 -3.46 14.95
N PHE A 477 -10.29 -2.75 15.64
CA PHE A 477 -9.55 -1.64 15.06
C PHE A 477 -8.43 -2.08 14.11
N GLN A 478 -7.93 -3.31 14.25
CA GLN A 478 -6.91 -3.86 13.34
C GLN A 478 -7.50 -4.24 11.98
N LEU A 479 -8.82 -4.41 11.91
CA LEU A 479 -9.52 -4.91 10.72
C LEU A 479 -10.16 -3.76 9.92
N LYS A 480 -10.41 -4.06 8.63
CA LYS A 480 -11.12 -3.16 7.72
C LYS A 480 -12.12 -3.92 6.86
#